data_cee59387ccfd68511d758e4e9df176dc
#
_entry.id   cee59387ccfd68511d758e4e9df176dc
#
_cell.length_a   1.000
_cell.length_b   1.000
_cell.length_c   1.000
_cell.angle_alpha   90.00
_cell.angle_beta   90.00
_cell.angle_gamma   90.00
#
_symmetry.space_group_name_H-M   'P 1'
#
loop_
_entity.id
_entity.type
_entity.pdbx_description
1 polymer ?
#
loop_
_entity_poly.entity_id
_entity_poly.type
_entity_poly.pdbx_seq_one_letter_code
_entity_poly.pdbx_strand_id
1 'polypeptide(L)' 'MNRQLTLYHMPSCPYCLKVRRYMEAHDMEIPLRDITADPAARDQLQRVGGKVQVPCLFIDGTPLYESDDIITYLSTHVAS' A
#
# COMPACT_ATOMS: atom_id res chain seq x y z
N MET A 1 -3.09 7.43 18.36
CA MET A 1 -3.95 7.87 17.26
C MET A 1 -3.75 6.99 16.05
N ASN A 2 -4.83 6.64 15.39
CA ASN A 2 -4.76 5.78 14.22
C ASN A 2 -4.43 6.59 12.99
N ARG A 3 -3.41 6.16 12.25
CA ARG A 3 -3.10 6.76 10.96
C ARG A 3 -4.01 6.15 9.90
N GLN A 4 -4.34 6.94 8.90
CA GLN A 4 -5.09 6.45 7.75
C GLN A 4 -4.13 5.80 6.76
N LEU A 5 -4.35 4.52 6.50
CA LEU A 5 -3.51 3.74 5.61
C LEU A 5 -4.33 3.26 4.42
N THR A 6 -3.74 3.34 3.24
CA THR A 6 -4.32 2.80 2.02
C THR A 6 -3.20 2.20 1.18
N LEU A 7 -3.38 0.95 0.77
CA LEU A 7 -2.39 0.27 -0.06
C LEU A 7 -2.83 0.29 -1.52
N TYR A 8 -2.06 0.93 -2.36
CA TYR A 8 -2.26 0.93 -3.81
C TYR A 8 -1.51 -0.26 -4.39
N HIS A 9 -2.19 -1.07 -5.19
CA HIS A 9 -1.62 -2.33 -5.67
C HIS A 9 -2.16 -2.73 -7.04
N MET A 10 -1.56 -3.77 -7.60
CA MET A 10 -2.09 -4.52 -8.74
C MET A 10 -2.18 -5.98 -8.34
N PRO A 11 -3.31 -6.68 -8.65
CA PRO A 11 -3.45 -8.09 -8.26
C PRO A 11 -2.38 -9.01 -8.81
N SER A 12 -1.84 -8.70 -9.99
CA SER A 12 -0.82 -9.52 -10.64
C SER A 12 0.61 -9.20 -10.22
N CYS A 13 0.80 -8.19 -9.40
CA CYS A 13 2.15 -7.75 -9.01
C CYS A 13 2.70 -8.63 -7.88
N PRO A 14 3.84 -9.31 -8.07
CA PRO A 14 4.39 -10.17 -7.01
C PRO A 14 4.82 -9.39 -5.76
N TYR A 15 5.31 -8.19 -5.92
CA TYR A 15 5.69 -7.37 -4.77
C TYR A 15 4.47 -6.89 -3.99
N CYS A 16 3.37 -6.62 -4.68
CA CYS A 16 2.10 -6.29 -4.03
C CYS A 16 1.57 -7.48 -3.25
N LEU A 17 1.67 -8.67 -3.84
CA LEU A 17 1.24 -9.89 -3.19
C LEU A 17 2.04 -10.14 -1.91
N LYS A 18 3.34 -9.88 -1.94
CA LYS A 18 4.21 -10.01 -0.78
C LYS A 18 3.69 -9.17 0.40
N VAL A 19 3.34 -7.92 0.13
CA VAL A 19 2.80 -7.03 1.15
C VAL A 19 1.44 -7.53 1.66
N ARG A 20 0.56 -7.93 0.75
CA ARG A 20 -0.78 -8.41 1.13
C ARG A 20 -0.70 -9.68 1.96
N ARG A 21 0.23 -10.58 1.65
CA ARG A 21 0.43 -11.80 2.44
C ARG A 21 0.93 -11.48 3.84
N TYR A 22 1.80 -10.50 3.95
CA TYR A 22 2.24 -10.03 5.26
C TYR A 22 1.07 -9.49 6.07
N MET A 23 0.22 -8.69 5.44
CA MET A 23 -0.98 -8.15 6.09
C MET A 23 -1.91 -9.26 6.57
N GLU A 24 -2.14 -10.27 5.73
CA GLU A 24 -2.98 -11.41 6.11
C GLU A 24 -2.40 -12.18 7.29
N ALA A 25 -1.11 -12.43 7.27
CA ALA A 25 -0.43 -13.20 8.31
C ALA A 25 -0.48 -12.50 9.67
N HIS A 26 -0.64 -11.18 9.67
CA HIS A 26 -0.67 -10.37 10.90
C HIS A 26 -2.04 -9.74 11.16
N ASP A 27 -3.08 -10.24 10.50
CA ASP A 27 -4.47 -9.77 10.68
C ASP A 27 -4.62 -8.26 10.53
N MET A 28 -3.92 -7.69 9.57
CA MET A 28 -4.01 -6.27 9.28
C MET A 28 -5.07 -5.99 8.23
N GLU A 29 -6.03 -5.13 8.55
CA GLU A 29 -7.08 -4.72 7.63
C GLU A 29 -6.79 -3.30 7.15
N ILE A 30 -6.18 -3.21 5.96
CA ILE A 30 -5.85 -1.93 5.35
C ILE A 30 -6.59 -1.85 4.02
N PRO A 31 -7.32 -0.77 3.77
CA PRO A 31 -8.03 -0.61 2.49
C PRO A 31 -7.08 -0.75 1.31
N LEU A 32 -7.54 -1.47 0.29
CA LEU A 32 -6.78 -1.70 -0.93
C LEU A 32 -7.39 -0.91 -2.07
N ARG A 33 -6.55 -0.34 -2.93
CA ARG A 33 -7.00 0.29 -4.18
C ARG A 33 -6.24 -0.34 -5.33
N ASP A 34 -6.99 -0.97 -6.23
CA ASP A 34 -6.45 -1.63 -7.41
C ASP A 34 -6.34 -0.62 -8.54
N ILE A 35 -5.10 -0.27 -8.91
CA ILE A 35 -4.88 0.76 -9.93
C ILE A 35 -5.20 0.28 -11.35
N THR A 36 -5.40 -1.03 -11.54
CA THR A 36 -5.81 -1.55 -12.85
C THR A 36 -7.31 -1.53 -13.03
N ALA A 37 -8.07 -1.59 -11.94
CA ALA A 37 -9.52 -1.58 -11.98
C ALA A 37 -10.12 -0.20 -11.69
N ASP A 38 -9.35 0.68 -11.05
CA ASP A 38 -9.82 1.98 -10.60
C ASP A 38 -8.92 3.08 -11.16
N PRO A 39 -9.32 3.72 -12.27
CA PRO A 39 -8.51 4.80 -12.87
C PRO A 39 -8.28 5.98 -11.93
N ALA A 40 -9.21 6.25 -11.02
CA ALA A 40 -9.04 7.32 -10.04
C ALA A 40 -7.91 6.99 -9.07
N ALA A 41 -7.76 5.72 -8.69
CA ALA A 41 -6.67 5.29 -7.83
C ALA A 41 -5.32 5.47 -8.53
N ARG A 42 -5.23 5.11 -9.80
CA ARG A 42 -4.02 5.27 -10.59
C ARG A 42 -3.64 6.75 -10.71
N ASP A 43 -4.62 7.58 -10.98
CA ASP A 43 -4.41 9.02 -11.11
C ASP A 43 -3.93 9.63 -9.78
N GLN A 44 -4.54 9.23 -8.68
CA GLN A 44 -4.16 9.68 -7.35
C GLN A 44 -2.72 9.28 -7.03
N LEU A 45 -2.36 8.04 -7.34
CA LEU A 45 -1.00 7.55 -7.12
C LEU A 45 0.03 8.39 -7.86
N GLN A 46 -0.24 8.70 -9.12
CA GLN A 46 0.67 9.51 -9.92
C GLN A 46 0.76 10.94 -9.40
N ARG A 47 -0.38 11.55 -9.07
CA ARG A 47 -0.39 12.96 -8.65
C ARG A 47 0.28 13.17 -7.30
N VAL A 48 0.02 12.29 -6.35
CA VAL A 48 0.55 12.46 -5.00
C VAL A 48 1.92 11.81 -4.86
N GLY A 49 2.10 10.63 -5.43
CA GLY A 49 3.35 9.89 -5.32
C GLY A 49 4.42 10.30 -6.32
N GLY A 50 4.00 10.91 -7.43
CA GLY A 50 4.92 11.33 -8.48
C GLY A 50 5.24 10.24 -9.51
N LYS A 51 4.83 9.01 -9.28
CA LYS A 51 5.05 7.91 -10.22
C LYS A 51 4.01 6.81 -10.01
N VAL A 52 3.72 6.07 -11.07
CA VAL A 52 2.81 4.95 -11.01
C VAL A 52 3.64 3.69 -10.75
N GLN A 53 3.89 3.42 -9.49
CA GLN A 53 4.65 2.25 -9.05
C GLN A 53 3.92 1.62 -7.88
N VAL A 54 3.74 0.32 -7.91
CA VAL A 54 3.10 -0.43 -6.83
C VAL A 54 4.06 -1.53 -6.33
N PRO A 55 3.92 -1.95 -5.08
CA PRO A 55 2.99 -1.43 -4.08
C PRO A 55 3.38 -0.04 -3.58
N CYS A 56 2.35 0.72 -3.16
CA CYS A 56 2.58 2.01 -2.53
C CYS A 56 1.62 2.13 -1.35
N LEU A 57 2.14 2.36 -0.17
CA LEU A 57 1.34 2.58 1.02
C LEU A 57 1.22 4.08 1.26
N PHE A 58 -0.02 4.58 1.27
CA PHE A 58 -0.28 5.97 1.66
C PHE A 58 -0.52 6.01 3.15
N ILE A 59 0.31 6.79 3.84
CA ILE A 59 0.26 6.97 5.30
C ILE A 59 -0.16 8.41 5.55
N ASP A 60 -1.42 8.63 5.92
CA ASP A 60 -2.00 9.97 6.06
C ASP A 60 -1.75 10.84 4.82
N GLY A 61 -1.84 10.22 3.64
CA GLY A 61 -1.64 10.92 2.38
C GLY A 61 -0.19 10.99 1.90
N THR A 62 0.77 10.47 2.66
CA THR A 62 2.18 10.46 2.27
C THR A 62 2.53 9.10 1.66
N PRO A 63 3.06 9.06 0.44
CA PRO A 63 3.37 7.79 -0.22
C PRO A 63 4.66 7.16 0.31
N LEU A 64 4.62 5.85 0.50
CA LEU A 64 5.79 5.04 0.82
C LEU A 64 5.88 3.93 -0.20
N TYR A 65 6.95 3.91 -0.97
CA TYR A 65 7.20 2.91 -2.01
C TYR A 65 8.10 1.80 -1.47
N GLU A 66 8.27 0.75 -2.27
CA GLU A 66 9.10 -0.41 -2.01
C GLU A 66 8.48 -1.37 -0.99
N SER A 67 8.30 -2.62 -1.43
CA SER A 67 7.62 -3.62 -0.60
C SER A 67 8.31 -3.85 0.74
N ASP A 68 9.64 -3.88 0.75
CA ASP A 68 10.37 -4.13 2.00
C ASP A 68 10.22 -2.97 2.99
N ASP A 69 10.23 -1.74 2.48
CA ASP A 69 10.02 -0.57 3.34
C ASP A 69 8.61 -0.50 3.88
N ILE A 70 7.63 -0.90 3.06
CA ILE A 70 6.24 -0.98 3.50
C ILE A 70 6.08 -2.00 4.61
N ILE A 71 6.65 -3.19 4.43
CA ILE A 71 6.59 -4.25 5.44
C ILE A 71 7.28 -3.81 6.73
N THR A 72 8.42 -3.14 6.63
CA THR A 72 9.11 -2.61 7.80
C THR A 72 8.23 -1.61 8.54
N TYR A 73 7.58 -0.71 7.81
CA TYR A 73 6.67 0.25 8.43
C TYR A 73 5.53 -0.47 9.14
N LEU A 74 4.91 -1.44 8.47
CA LEU A 74 3.78 -2.18 9.05
C LEU A 74 4.21 -2.93 10.31
N SER A 75 5.40 -3.51 10.32
CA SER A 75 5.89 -4.28 11.45
C SER A 75 6.20 -3.41 12.66
N THR A 76 6.59 -2.16 12.44
CA THR A 76 7.01 -1.27 13.54
C THR A 76 5.92 -0.33 14.01
N HIS A 77 4.93 0.00 13.17
CA HIS A 77 3.92 1.01 13.50
C HIS A 77 2.49 0.46 13.58
N VAL A 78 2.22 -0.68 12.95
CA VAL A 78 0.86 -1.22 12.85
C VAL A 78 0.74 -2.56 13.54
N ALA A 79 1.78 -3.35 13.59
CA ALA A 79 1.74 -4.67 14.19
C ALA A 79 1.36 -4.58 15.67
N SER A 80 0.46 -5.41 16.05
CA SER A 80 0.05 -5.55 17.43
C SER A 80 1.02 -6.43 18.20
#